data_1fe9fa855c2f7554363a1e7b8c6a29c3
#
_entry.id   1fe9fa855c2f7554363a1e7b8c6a29c3
#
_cell.length_a   1.000
_cell.length_b   1.000
_cell.length_c   1.000
_cell.angle_alpha   90.00
_cell.angle_beta   90.00
_cell.angle_gamma   90.00
#
_symmetry.space_group_name_H-M   'P 1'
#
loop_
_entity.id
_entity.type
_entity.pdbx_description
1 polymer ?
#
loop_
_entity_poly.entity_id
_entity_poly.type
_entity_poly.pdbx_seq_one_letter_code
_entity_poly.pdbx_strand_id
1 'polypeptide(L)'
;LYTAFYEELHKALLGFISDKLNFPMAELSKENIAEAMKNGGVEERHIQAFIGLLDACEFARYSPTTGHEAMAAHYDAALDVISSIDSNMKSTKNTMRNTALLVMLLAAPLAAQANETYVDSLWNSANQAYTEGRWSDAVKGYSSIAEASVESAALWCNLGDAWFKDGNLSKAILCYEKALKTDPSYDDARFNLDFLNSQIQDRIEPVPELILKTWMRKVSYLLDSDSWAVCFLVFFGLTLAMILLFLLASSLAGRRAGFFTALTTLLLAVGSLSFSLWQKNEYLKSDSAIVMRPVSSVKSSPSYEAAKDLFVLHEGTKVKVIDSVGSWNNSELADGRQGWIPS
;
A
#
# COMPACT_ATOMS: atom_id res chain seq x y z
N LEU A 1 5.79 -25.52 3.97
CA LEU A 1 5.99 -24.10 4.29
C LEU A 1 5.25 -23.70 5.57
N TYR A 2 3.95 -23.99 5.64
CA TYR A 2 3.09 -23.67 6.79
C TYR A 2 3.62 -24.26 8.12
N THR A 3 3.88 -25.56 8.16
CA THR A 3 4.40 -26.24 9.35
C THR A 3 5.78 -25.70 9.76
N ALA A 4 6.67 -25.45 8.79
CA ALA A 4 8.01 -24.90 9.06
C ALA A 4 7.95 -23.48 9.66
N PHE A 5 7.01 -22.63 9.20
CA PHE A 5 6.81 -21.32 9.78
C PHE A 5 6.44 -21.40 11.27
N TYR A 6 5.46 -22.23 11.63
CA TYR A 6 5.01 -22.37 13.02
C TYR A 6 6.03 -23.08 13.91
N GLU A 7 6.85 -23.96 13.36
CA GLU A 7 7.99 -24.54 14.09
C GLU A 7 9.03 -23.49 14.44
N GLU A 8 9.42 -22.64 13.49
CA GLU A 8 10.38 -21.56 13.74
C GLU A 8 9.79 -20.46 14.63
N LEU A 9 8.51 -20.11 14.47
CA LEU A 9 7.85 -19.15 15.36
C LEU A 9 7.76 -19.66 16.80
N HIS A 10 7.38 -20.91 17.00
CA HIS A 10 7.33 -21.55 18.30
C HIS A 10 8.71 -21.57 18.98
N LYS A 11 9.75 -21.94 18.23
CA LYS A 11 11.13 -21.95 18.70
C LYS A 11 11.64 -20.55 19.06
N ALA A 12 11.25 -19.53 18.27
CA ALA A 12 11.58 -18.15 18.55
C ALA A 12 10.92 -17.64 19.83
N LEU A 13 9.63 -17.93 20.05
CA LEU A 13 8.88 -17.55 21.24
C LEU A 13 9.48 -18.21 22.50
N LEU A 14 9.75 -19.52 22.45
CA LEU A 14 10.36 -20.23 23.56
C LEU A 14 11.79 -19.75 23.81
N GLY A 15 12.59 -19.49 22.77
CA GLY A 15 13.93 -18.94 22.89
C GLY A 15 13.93 -17.56 23.56
N PHE A 16 13.03 -16.66 23.13
CA PHE A 16 12.88 -15.34 23.73
C PHE A 16 12.56 -15.43 25.24
N ILE A 17 11.61 -16.28 25.63
CA ILE A 17 11.23 -16.43 27.02
C ILE A 17 12.30 -17.14 27.85
N SER A 18 12.94 -18.19 27.32
CA SER A 18 14.08 -18.87 27.95
C SER A 18 15.16 -17.86 28.34
N ASP A 19 15.53 -17.05 27.39
CA ASP A 19 16.53 -16.00 27.56
C ASP A 19 16.09 -14.91 28.54
N LYS A 20 14.84 -14.44 28.41
CA LYS A 20 14.33 -13.34 29.22
C LYS A 20 14.11 -13.70 30.67
N LEU A 21 13.69 -14.95 30.94
CA LEU A 21 13.42 -15.46 32.27
C LEU A 21 14.67 -16.18 32.88
N ASN A 22 15.69 -16.39 32.06
CA ASN A 22 16.88 -17.18 32.43
C ASN A 22 16.53 -18.62 32.87
N PHE A 23 15.58 -19.23 32.18
CA PHE A 23 15.11 -20.60 32.38
C PHE A 23 15.60 -21.52 31.24
N PRO A 24 16.09 -22.74 31.56
CA PRO A 24 16.42 -23.72 30.51
C PRO A 24 15.21 -24.07 29.66
N MET A 25 15.38 -24.17 28.34
CA MET A 25 14.28 -24.52 27.40
C MET A 25 13.58 -25.83 27.78
N ALA A 26 14.26 -26.77 28.38
CA ALA A 26 13.71 -28.08 28.78
C ALA A 26 12.70 -28.01 29.94
N GLU A 27 12.67 -26.92 30.69
CA GLU A 27 11.81 -26.71 31.86
C GLU A 27 10.66 -25.74 31.59
N LEU A 28 10.54 -25.24 30.36
CA LEU A 28 9.51 -24.29 29.97
C LEU A 28 8.17 -25.03 29.70
N SER A 29 7.29 -25.06 30.70
CA SER A 29 5.87 -25.35 30.51
C SER A 29 5.08 -24.05 30.40
N LYS A 30 3.88 -24.09 29.81
CA LYS A 30 3.01 -22.89 29.69
C LYS A 30 2.65 -22.28 31.04
N GLU A 31 2.47 -23.14 32.04
CA GLU A 31 2.20 -22.76 33.42
C GLU A 31 3.39 -22.03 34.04
N ASN A 32 4.62 -22.59 33.89
CA ASN A 32 5.82 -21.97 34.40
C ASN A 32 6.13 -20.63 33.71
N ILE A 33 5.89 -20.55 32.40
CA ILE A 33 6.02 -19.30 31.63
C ILE A 33 5.04 -18.24 32.15
N ALA A 34 3.76 -18.58 32.31
CA ALA A 34 2.74 -17.64 32.78
C ALA A 34 3.06 -17.13 34.21
N GLU A 35 3.46 -18.02 35.11
CA GLU A 35 3.83 -17.66 36.48
C GLU A 35 5.07 -16.76 36.52
N ALA A 36 6.12 -17.10 35.76
CA ALA A 36 7.35 -16.33 35.71
C ALA A 36 7.13 -14.93 35.08
N MET A 37 6.30 -14.82 34.03
CA MET A 37 5.92 -13.53 33.44
C MET A 37 5.12 -12.68 34.40
N LYS A 38 4.20 -13.27 35.15
CA LYS A 38 3.42 -12.59 36.20
C LYS A 38 4.31 -12.05 37.30
N ASN A 39 5.26 -12.86 37.76
CA ASN A 39 6.26 -12.47 38.77
C ASN A 39 7.21 -11.38 38.23
N GLY A 40 7.43 -11.34 36.92
CA GLY A 40 8.20 -10.31 36.20
C GLY A 40 7.45 -9.00 35.98
N GLY A 41 6.16 -8.90 36.40
CA GLY A 41 5.35 -7.69 36.29
C GLY A 41 4.68 -7.50 34.91
N VAL A 42 4.59 -8.55 34.11
CA VAL A 42 3.89 -8.52 32.82
C VAL A 42 2.37 -8.52 33.06
N GLU A 43 1.63 -7.66 32.35
CA GLU A 43 0.18 -7.61 32.46
C GLU A 43 -0.48 -8.89 31.96
N GLU A 44 -1.55 -9.33 32.62
CA GLU A 44 -2.26 -10.59 32.34
C GLU A 44 -2.67 -10.73 30.86
N ARG A 45 -3.08 -9.63 30.21
CA ARG A 45 -3.45 -9.64 28.79
C ARG A 45 -2.31 -10.08 27.85
N HIS A 46 -1.06 -9.67 28.16
CA HIS A 46 0.13 -10.04 27.37
C HIS A 46 0.57 -11.47 27.63
N ILE A 47 0.37 -11.95 28.89
CA ILE A 47 0.59 -13.36 29.24
C ILE A 47 -0.35 -14.25 28.45
N GLN A 48 -1.65 -13.94 28.43
CA GLN A 48 -2.67 -14.71 27.69
C GLN A 48 -2.41 -14.66 26.17
N ALA A 49 -2.04 -13.51 25.63
CA ALA A 49 -1.70 -13.39 24.23
C ALA A 49 -0.46 -14.23 23.85
N PHE A 50 0.58 -14.27 24.70
CA PHE A 50 1.75 -15.09 24.49
C PHE A 50 1.45 -16.58 24.53
N ILE A 51 0.67 -17.03 25.51
CA ILE A 51 0.24 -18.44 25.63
C ILE A 51 -0.64 -18.84 24.44
N GLY A 52 -1.57 -17.95 24.02
CA GLY A 52 -2.41 -18.18 22.83
C GLY A 52 -1.60 -18.35 21.54
N LEU A 53 -0.48 -17.63 21.40
CA LEU A 53 0.45 -17.82 20.27
C LEU A 53 1.18 -19.16 20.32
N LEU A 54 1.61 -19.61 21.50
CA LEU A 54 2.18 -20.95 21.66
C LEU A 54 1.17 -22.05 21.31
N ASP A 55 -0.09 -21.88 21.76
CA ASP A 55 -1.19 -22.79 21.42
C ASP A 55 -1.44 -22.84 19.91
N ALA A 56 -1.45 -21.67 19.25
CA ALA A 56 -1.62 -21.59 17.80
C ALA A 56 -0.47 -22.29 17.04
N CYS A 57 0.78 -22.11 17.51
CA CYS A 57 1.94 -22.81 16.94
C CYS A 57 1.84 -24.33 17.11
N GLU A 58 1.45 -24.81 18.29
CA GLU A 58 1.27 -26.24 18.53
C GLU A 58 0.14 -26.81 17.71
N PHE A 59 -1.02 -26.14 17.65
CA PHE A 59 -2.17 -26.56 16.85
C PHE A 59 -1.82 -26.68 15.37
N ALA A 60 -1.09 -25.70 14.84
CA ALA A 60 -0.68 -25.68 13.44
C ALA A 60 0.25 -26.83 13.05
N ARG A 61 1.00 -27.41 14.00
CA ARG A 61 1.86 -28.59 13.78
C ARG A 61 1.06 -29.87 13.57
N TYR A 62 -0.14 -29.98 14.18
CA TYR A 62 -0.97 -31.19 14.15
C TYR A 62 -2.18 -31.08 13.21
N SER A 63 -2.57 -29.87 12.80
CA SER A 63 -3.71 -29.61 11.92
C SER A 63 -3.33 -28.65 10.77
N PRO A 64 -2.77 -29.14 9.67
CA PRO A 64 -2.24 -28.30 8.59
C PRO A 64 -3.30 -27.62 7.71
N THR A 65 -4.58 -27.65 8.09
CA THR A 65 -5.72 -27.18 7.29
C THR A 65 -6.19 -25.74 7.58
N THR A 66 -5.61 -25.03 8.51
CA THR A 66 -5.93 -23.62 8.79
C THR A 66 -5.13 -22.72 7.86
N GLY A 67 -5.84 -21.83 7.14
CA GLY A 67 -5.32 -21.07 6.00
C GLY A 67 -4.11 -20.18 6.27
N HIS A 68 -3.42 -19.85 5.20
CA HIS A 68 -2.23 -19.00 5.18
C HIS A 68 -2.47 -17.56 5.72
N GLU A 69 -3.71 -17.07 5.74
CA GLU A 69 -4.09 -15.78 6.34
C GLU A 69 -3.71 -15.67 7.83
N ALA A 70 -3.75 -16.77 8.56
CA ALA A 70 -3.40 -16.79 9.97
C ALA A 70 -1.89 -16.58 10.23
N MET A 71 -1.01 -16.85 9.27
CA MET A 71 0.44 -16.76 9.46
C MET A 71 0.92 -15.32 9.65
N ALA A 72 0.45 -14.38 8.81
CA ALA A 72 0.81 -12.96 8.92
C ALA A 72 0.25 -12.36 10.22
N ALA A 73 -1.02 -12.66 10.55
CA ALA A 73 -1.64 -12.18 11.77
C ALA A 73 -0.94 -12.72 13.05
N HIS A 74 -0.52 -13.99 13.06
CA HIS A 74 0.21 -14.56 14.20
C HIS A 74 1.66 -14.02 14.30
N TYR A 75 2.28 -13.67 13.16
CA TYR A 75 3.58 -13.03 13.16
C TYR A 75 3.51 -11.62 13.76
N ASP A 76 2.56 -10.80 13.33
CA ASP A 76 2.36 -9.45 13.85
C ASP A 76 1.98 -9.47 15.35
N ALA A 77 1.11 -10.39 15.74
CA ALA A 77 0.76 -10.59 17.14
C ALA A 77 1.97 -11.01 18.00
N ALA A 78 2.87 -11.83 17.46
CA ALA A 78 4.10 -12.22 18.14
C ALA A 78 5.06 -11.03 18.32
N LEU A 79 5.17 -10.15 17.31
CA LEU A 79 5.98 -8.93 17.40
C LEU A 79 5.45 -7.99 18.50
N ASP A 80 4.15 -7.75 18.53
CA ASP A 80 3.52 -6.87 19.50
C ASP A 80 3.66 -7.40 20.93
N VAL A 81 3.44 -8.70 21.13
CA VAL A 81 3.54 -9.33 22.45
C VAL A 81 4.99 -9.34 22.96
N ILE A 82 5.96 -9.68 22.11
CA ILE A 82 7.38 -9.66 22.47
C ILE A 82 7.83 -8.23 22.83
N SER A 83 7.44 -7.24 22.02
CA SER A 83 7.76 -5.83 22.26
C SER A 83 7.19 -5.34 23.59
N SER A 84 5.93 -5.72 23.90
CA SER A 84 5.24 -5.37 25.13
C SER A 84 5.91 -6.03 26.37
N ILE A 85 6.28 -7.30 26.27
CA ILE A 85 7.00 -8.02 27.35
C ILE A 85 8.40 -7.41 27.57
N ASP A 86 9.13 -7.10 26.49
CA ASP A 86 10.46 -6.51 26.59
C ASP A 86 10.46 -5.13 27.27
N SER A 87 9.44 -4.34 27.01
CA SER A 87 9.28 -3.00 27.63
C SER A 87 8.93 -3.07 29.11
N ASN A 88 8.17 -4.08 29.54
CA ASN A 88 7.67 -4.22 30.92
C ASN A 88 8.63 -4.95 31.87
N MET A 89 9.46 -5.84 31.34
CA MET A 89 10.47 -6.56 32.15
C MET A 89 11.79 -5.80 32.18
N LYS A 90 12.30 -5.43 33.36
CA LYS A 90 13.61 -4.78 33.51
C LYS A 90 14.72 -5.66 32.95
N SER A 91 15.35 -5.21 31.87
CA SER A 91 16.38 -5.93 31.12
C SER A 91 17.65 -6.18 31.93
N THR A 92 18.06 -7.43 32.04
CA THR A 92 19.39 -7.85 32.49
C THR A 92 20.18 -8.38 31.27
N LYS A 93 20.75 -7.49 30.49
CA LYS A 93 21.74 -7.67 29.39
C LYS A 93 21.22 -7.49 27.95
N ASN A 94 21.93 -6.59 27.26
CA ASN A 94 21.79 -6.18 25.87
C ASN A 94 22.03 -7.25 24.77
N THR A 95 22.39 -8.48 25.13
CA THR A 95 22.75 -9.53 24.17
C THR A 95 21.56 -10.23 23.56
N MET A 96 20.41 -10.20 24.22
CA MET A 96 19.22 -11.01 23.89
C MET A 96 18.31 -10.38 22.82
N ARG A 97 18.27 -9.04 22.76
CA ARG A 97 17.49 -8.30 21.76
C ARG A 97 17.93 -8.62 20.32
N ASN A 98 19.22 -8.93 20.15
CA ASN A 98 19.79 -9.22 18.83
C ASN A 98 19.44 -10.64 18.34
N THR A 99 19.29 -11.63 19.22
CA THR A 99 18.91 -13.01 18.84
C THR A 99 17.43 -13.12 18.47
N ALA A 100 16.53 -12.51 19.22
CA ALA A 100 15.10 -12.48 18.89
C ALA A 100 14.86 -11.70 17.60
N LEU A 101 15.50 -10.55 17.40
CA LEU A 101 15.47 -9.79 16.15
C LEU A 101 16.05 -10.59 14.95
N LEU A 102 17.11 -11.36 15.16
CA LEU A 102 17.72 -12.18 14.10
C LEU A 102 16.80 -13.34 13.69
N VAL A 103 16.14 -13.99 14.63
CA VAL A 103 15.17 -15.07 14.33
C VAL A 103 13.91 -14.50 13.64
N MET A 104 13.45 -13.31 14.03
CA MET A 104 12.35 -12.62 13.35
C MET A 104 12.72 -12.18 11.93
N LEU A 105 13.94 -11.70 11.70
CA LEU A 105 14.48 -11.41 10.36
C LEU A 105 14.57 -12.65 9.47
N LEU A 106 14.78 -13.84 10.05
CA LEU A 106 14.81 -15.11 9.31
C LEU A 106 13.40 -15.69 9.03
N ALA A 107 12.41 -15.37 9.88
CA ALA A 107 11.01 -15.80 9.68
C ALA A 107 10.22 -14.87 8.72
N ALA A 108 10.60 -13.60 8.63
CA ALA A 108 9.93 -12.62 7.76
C ALA A 108 9.88 -13.05 6.27
N PRO A 109 10.97 -13.55 5.64
CA PRO A 109 10.90 -14.01 4.25
C PRO A 109 9.99 -15.23 4.05
N LEU A 110 9.83 -16.10 5.06
CA LEU A 110 8.93 -17.25 4.99
C LEU A 110 7.45 -16.83 5.05
N ALA A 111 7.11 -15.83 5.86
CA ALA A 111 5.77 -15.26 5.91
C ALA A 111 5.44 -14.51 4.61
N ALA A 112 6.38 -13.75 4.06
CA ALA A 112 6.24 -13.06 2.77
C ALA A 112 5.99 -14.06 1.63
N GLN A 113 6.75 -15.16 1.54
CA GLN A 113 6.55 -16.20 0.53
C GLN A 113 5.20 -16.91 0.66
N ALA A 114 4.68 -17.11 1.87
CA ALA A 114 3.39 -17.74 2.08
C ALA A 114 2.24 -16.82 1.61
N ASN A 115 2.34 -15.52 1.87
CA ASN A 115 1.38 -14.53 1.40
C ASN A 115 1.41 -14.43 -0.13
N GLU A 116 2.58 -14.46 -0.73
CA GLU A 116 2.77 -14.46 -2.19
C GLU A 116 2.08 -15.67 -2.85
N THR A 117 2.28 -16.87 -2.31
CA THR A 117 1.64 -18.10 -2.81
C THR A 117 0.11 -18.07 -2.67
N TYR A 118 -0.42 -17.50 -1.59
CA TYR A 118 -1.85 -17.32 -1.37
C TYR A 118 -2.45 -16.33 -2.38
N VAL A 119 -1.81 -15.18 -2.54
CA VAL A 119 -2.21 -14.16 -3.52
C VAL A 119 -2.21 -14.74 -4.94
N ASP A 120 -1.17 -15.50 -5.32
CA ASP A 120 -1.08 -16.16 -6.61
C ASP A 120 -2.21 -17.17 -6.83
N SER A 121 -2.60 -17.93 -5.79
CA SER A 121 -3.70 -18.87 -5.88
C SER A 121 -5.06 -18.17 -6.08
N LEU A 122 -5.28 -17.06 -5.38
CA LEU A 122 -6.48 -16.22 -5.55
C LEU A 122 -6.48 -15.56 -6.94
N TRP A 123 -5.34 -15.09 -7.41
CA TRP A 123 -5.19 -14.51 -8.74
C TRP A 123 -5.57 -15.51 -9.84
N ASN A 124 -5.01 -16.71 -9.77
CA ASN A 124 -5.31 -17.78 -10.73
C ASN A 124 -6.80 -18.19 -10.68
N SER A 125 -7.37 -18.31 -9.48
CA SER A 125 -8.80 -18.62 -9.30
C SER A 125 -9.71 -17.53 -9.86
N ALA A 126 -9.37 -16.25 -9.64
CA ALA A 126 -10.12 -15.10 -10.17
C ALA A 126 -10.02 -15.03 -11.71
N ASN A 127 -8.83 -15.25 -12.27
CA ASN A 127 -8.63 -15.33 -13.73
C ASN A 127 -9.44 -16.48 -14.35
N GLN A 128 -9.45 -17.64 -13.70
CA GLN A 128 -10.23 -18.78 -14.17
C GLN A 128 -11.73 -18.45 -14.13
N ALA A 129 -12.24 -17.89 -13.02
CA ALA A 129 -13.63 -17.45 -12.92
C ALA A 129 -14.00 -16.45 -14.01
N TYR A 130 -13.11 -15.50 -14.31
CA TYR A 130 -13.29 -14.52 -15.39
C TYR A 130 -13.38 -15.20 -16.76
N THR A 131 -12.47 -16.10 -17.08
CA THR A 131 -12.46 -16.82 -18.37
C THR A 131 -13.66 -17.74 -18.56
N GLU A 132 -14.19 -18.30 -17.48
CA GLU A 132 -15.40 -19.12 -17.46
C GLU A 132 -16.71 -18.30 -17.48
N GLY A 133 -16.65 -16.97 -17.48
CA GLY A 133 -17.82 -16.09 -17.47
C GLY A 133 -18.51 -15.98 -16.11
N ARG A 134 -17.87 -16.43 -15.03
CA ARG A 134 -18.38 -16.31 -13.65
C ARG A 134 -17.92 -14.96 -13.06
N TRP A 135 -18.52 -13.87 -13.63
CA TRP A 135 -18.06 -12.49 -13.37
C TRP A 135 -18.10 -12.11 -11.89
N SER A 136 -19.18 -12.43 -11.20
CA SER A 136 -19.33 -12.14 -9.77
C SER A 136 -18.29 -12.86 -8.89
N ASP A 137 -17.87 -14.09 -9.26
CA ASP A 137 -16.82 -14.82 -8.54
C ASP A 137 -15.44 -14.23 -8.84
N ALA A 138 -15.19 -13.80 -10.08
CA ALA A 138 -13.98 -13.07 -10.45
C ALA A 138 -13.86 -11.77 -9.65
N VAL A 139 -14.95 -10.99 -9.52
CA VAL A 139 -15.01 -9.79 -8.69
C VAL A 139 -14.65 -10.09 -7.25
N LYS A 140 -15.20 -11.15 -6.63
CA LYS A 140 -14.87 -11.53 -5.25
C LYS A 140 -13.39 -11.89 -5.12
N GLY A 141 -12.86 -12.69 -6.04
CA GLY A 141 -11.46 -13.11 -6.02
C GLY A 141 -10.48 -11.91 -6.10
N TYR A 142 -10.66 -11.03 -7.09
CA TYR A 142 -9.81 -9.84 -7.21
C TYR A 142 -10.00 -8.86 -6.04
N SER A 143 -11.24 -8.70 -5.53
CA SER A 143 -11.50 -7.84 -4.36
C SER A 143 -10.78 -8.35 -3.12
N SER A 144 -10.75 -9.67 -2.88
CA SER A 144 -10.03 -10.28 -1.76
C SER A 144 -8.51 -10.03 -1.84
N ILE A 145 -7.95 -10.01 -3.07
CA ILE A 145 -6.53 -9.65 -3.26
C ILE A 145 -6.30 -8.18 -2.92
N ALA A 146 -7.21 -7.28 -3.35
CA ALA A 146 -7.11 -5.85 -3.04
C ALA A 146 -7.25 -5.56 -1.53
N GLU A 147 -8.10 -6.29 -0.82
CA GLU A 147 -8.26 -6.22 0.64
C GLU A 147 -7.02 -6.71 1.39
N ALA A 148 -6.26 -7.65 0.82
CA ALA A 148 -4.98 -8.09 1.36
C ALA A 148 -3.83 -7.06 1.16
N SER A 149 -4.17 -5.80 0.84
CA SER A 149 -3.22 -4.69 0.62
C SER A 149 -2.21 -4.92 -0.52
N VAL A 150 -2.55 -5.79 -1.47
CA VAL A 150 -1.80 -5.95 -2.71
C VAL A 150 -2.36 -4.96 -3.73
N GLU A 151 -1.64 -3.88 -3.98
CA GLU A 151 -2.03 -2.89 -4.98
C GLU A 151 -1.16 -2.99 -6.23
N SER A 152 -1.79 -3.26 -7.37
CA SER A 152 -1.14 -3.18 -8.68
C SER A 152 -2.12 -2.66 -9.74
N ALA A 153 -1.60 -1.99 -10.76
CA ALA A 153 -2.41 -1.51 -11.87
C ALA A 153 -3.15 -2.66 -12.58
N ALA A 154 -2.47 -3.81 -12.73
CA ALA A 154 -3.06 -5.00 -13.32
C ALA A 154 -4.23 -5.56 -12.48
N LEU A 155 -4.11 -5.58 -11.15
CA LEU A 155 -5.19 -6.01 -10.26
C LEU A 155 -6.42 -5.11 -10.42
N TRP A 156 -6.22 -3.80 -10.34
CA TRP A 156 -7.32 -2.85 -10.48
C TRP A 156 -7.93 -2.89 -11.87
N CYS A 157 -7.13 -3.09 -12.93
CA CYS A 157 -7.64 -3.24 -14.30
C CYS A 157 -8.51 -4.49 -14.42
N ASN A 158 -8.01 -5.68 -14.00
CA ASN A 158 -8.76 -6.93 -14.06
C ASN A 158 -10.04 -6.89 -13.22
N LEU A 159 -10.01 -6.26 -12.04
CA LEU A 159 -11.20 -6.04 -11.22
C LEU A 159 -12.20 -5.11 -11.93
N GLY A 160 -11.71 -4.09 -12.63
CA GLY A 160 -12.52 -3.21 -13.47
C GLY A 160 -13.21 -3.97 -14.60
N ASP A 161 -12.46 -4.83 -15.29
CA ASP A 161 -12.99 -5.70 -16.35
C ASP A 161 -14.08 -6.65 -15.80
N ALA A 162 -13.84 -7.23 -14.64
CA ALA A 162 -14.81 -8.11 -13.99
C ALA A 162 -16.09 -7.34 -13.59
N TRP A 163 -15.99 -6.14 -13.01
CA TRP A 163 -17.14 -5.28 -12.71
C TRP A 163 -17.89 -4.85 -13.94
N PHE A 164 -17.19 -4.53 -15.03
CA PHE A 164 -17.84 -4.19 -16.30
C PHE A 164 -18.65 -5.35 -16.86
N LYS A 165 -18.09 -6.56 -16.85
CA LYS A 165 -18.78 -7.79 -17.29
C LYS A 165 -19.93 -8.15 -16.37
N ASP A 166 -19.85 -7.87 -15.06
CA ASP A 166 -20.91 -8.06 -14.07
C ASP A 166 -22.01 -6.97 -14.16
N GLY A 167 -21.85 -5.98 -15.06
CA GLY A 167 -22.83 -4.93 -15.35
C GLY A 167 -22.75 -3.71 -14.44
N ASN A 168 -21.68 -3.53 -13.65
CA ASN A 168 -21.50 -2.38 -12.76
C ASN A 168 -20.51 -1.38 -13.33
N LEU A 169 -21.03 -0.42 -14.13
CA LEU A 169 -20.24 0.57 -14.84
C LEU A 169 -19.43 1.49 -13.90
N SER A 170 -20.05 2.01 -12.87
CA SER A 170 -19.43 2.96 -11.95
C SER A 170 -18.29 2.34 -11.14
N LYS A 171 -18.44 1.08 -10.72
CA LYS A 171 -17.35 0.35 -10.06
C LYS A 171 -16.21 0.00 -11.01
N ALA A 172 -16.51 -0.33 -12.27
CA ALA A 172 -15.48 -0.54 -13.30
C ALA A 172 -14.66 0.73 -13.51
N ILE A 173 -15.31 1.89 -13.67
CA ILE A 173 -14.65 3.20 -13.79
C ILE A 173 -13.76 3.48 -12.57
N LEU A 174 -14.27 3.25 -11.35
CA LEU A 174 -13.48 3.43 -10.13
C LEU A 174 -12.23 2.56 -10.14
N CYS A 175 -12.33 1.31 -10.58
CA CYS A 175 -11.19 0.40 -10.64
C CYS A 175 -10.15 0.84 -11.68
N TYR A 176 -10.57 1.26 -12.87
CA TYR A 176 -9.64 1.78 -13.89
C TYR A 176 -8.97 3.09 -13.44
N GLU A 177 -9.68 3.98 -12.76
CA GLU A 177 -9.09 5.17 -12.16
C GLU A 177 -8.05 4.83 -11.08
N LYS A 178 -8.30 3.80 -10.27
CA LYS A 178 -7.32 3.28 -9.31
C LYS A 178 -6.12 2.65 -10.01
N ALA A 179 -6.33 1.89 -11.09
CA ALA A 179 -5.25 1.36 -11.91
C ALA A 179 -4.33 2.46 -12.44
N LEU A 180 -4.90 3.51 -13.03
CA LEU A 180 -4.17 4.67 -13.55
C LEU A 180 -3.56 5.55 -12.44
N LYS A 181 -4.11 5.52 -11.24
CA LYS A 181 -3.50 6.16 -10.07
C LYS A 181 -2.26 5.40 -9.62
N THR A 182 -2.29 4.06 -9.67
CA THR A 182 -1.16 3.19 -9.32
C THR A 182 -0.07 3.24 -10.38
N ASP A 183 -0.45 3.15 -11.65
CA ASP A 183 0.45 3.29 -12.82
C ASP A 183 -0.21 4.17 -13.89
N PRO A 184 0.16 5.45 -13.98
CA PRO A 184 -0.39 6.35 -14.99
C PRO A 184 -0.06 5.99 -16.44
N SER A 185 0.88 5.07 -16.67
CA SER A 185 1.27 4.57 -18.00
C SER A 185 0.55 3.29 -18.43
N TYR A 186 -0.35 2.76 -17.58
CA TYR A 186 -1.04 1.50 -17.85
C TYR A 186 -2.11 1.65 -18.94
N ASP A 187 -1.72 1.32 -20.18
CA ASP A 187 -2.51 1.61 -21.40
C ASP A 187 -3.84 0.86 -21.44
N ASP A 188 -3.92 -0.39 -20.94
CA ASP A 188 -5.17 -1.17 -20.94
C ASP A 188 -6.25 -0.49 -20.09
N ALA A 189 -5.90 -0.04 -18.88
CA ALA A 189 -6.84 0.67 -18.02
C ALA A 189 -7.27 2.01 -18.63
N ARG A 190 -6.36 2.71 -19.30
CA ARG A 190 -6.67 3.96 -20.00
C ARG A 190 -7.66 3.73 -21.14
N PHE A 191 -7.39 2.74 -21.99
CA PHE A 191 -8.27 2.39 -23.10
C PHE A 191 -9.68 2.02 -22.60
N ASN A 192 -9.76 1.16 -21.57
CA ASN A 192 -11.03 0.72 -21.01
C ASN A 192 -11.77 1.88 -20.33
N LEU A 193 -11.06 2.76 -19.60
CA LEU A 193 -11.65 3.95 -19.00
C LEU A 193 -12.21 4.91 -20.05
N ASP A 194 -11.46 5.19 -21.11
CA ASP A 194 -11.90 6.06 -22.21
C ASP A 194 -13.12 5.47 -22.91
N PHE A 195 -13.15 4.15 -23.10
CA PHE A 195 -14.32 3.46 -23.65
C PHE A 195 -15.56 3.64 -22.73
N LEU A 196 -15.41 3.43 -21.41
CA LEU A 196 -16.54 3.60 -20.48
C LEU A 196 -16.97 5.08 -20.36
N ASN A 197 -16.03 6.01 -20.35
CA ASN A 197 -16.32 7.44 -20.34
C ASN A 197 -17.09 7.88 -21.58
N SER A 198 -16.98 7.17 -22.71
CA SER A 198 -17.80 7.43 -23.89
C SER A 198 -19.25 6.97 -23.73
N GLN A 199 -19.55 6.09 -22.79
CA GLN A 199 -20.88 5.50 -22.55
C GLN A 199 -21.63 6.14 -21.37
N ILE A 200 -20.94 6.84 -20.47
CA ILE A 200 -21.62 7.56 -19.37
C ILE A 200 -22.46 8.71 -19.92
N GLN A 201 -23.52 9.04 -19.15
CA GLN A 201 -24.47 10.08 -19.55
C GLN A 201 -23.86 11.48 -19.48
N ASP A 202 -23.02 11.75 -18.48
CA ASP A 202 -22.43 13.06 -18.24
C ASP A 202 -21.14 13.22 -19.03
N ARG A 203 -21.23 13.95 -20.15
CA ARG A 203 -20.05 14.32 -20.94
C ARG A 203 -19.53 15.66 -20.46
N ILE A 204 -18.46 15.62 -19.67
CA ILE A 204 -17.85 16.81 -19.08
C ILE A 204 -16.51 17.06 -19.77
N GLU A 205 -16.43 18.16 -20.52
CA GLU A 205 -15.19 18.58 -21.15
C GLU A 205 -14.30 19.27 -20.12
N PRO A 206 -13.07 18.76 -19.87
CA PRO A 206 -12.17 19.38 -18.90
C PRO A 206 -11.72 20.78 -19.36
N VAL A 207 -11.53 21.67 -18.39
CA VAL A 207 -10.91 22.99 -18.68
C VAL A 207 -9.51 22.76 -19.27
N PRO A 208 -9.18 23.43 -20.40
CA PRO A 208 -7.86 23.30 -21.01
C PRO A 208 -6.73 23.62 -20.03
N GLU A 209 -5.81 22.69 -19.85
CA GLU A 209 -4.62 22.92 -19.02
C GLU A 209 -3.55 23.67 -19.82
N LEU A 210 -2.67 24.37 -19.08
CA LEU A 210 -1.50 25.01 -19.68
C LEU A 210 -0.61 23.94 -20.36
N ILE A 211 -0.22 24.20 -21.59
CA ILE A 211 0.61 23.28 -22.40
C ILE A 211 1.89 22.89 -21.64
N LEU A 212 2.52 23.82 -20.91
CA LEU A 212 3.72 23.54 -20.12
C LEU A 212 3.44 22.51 -19.00
N LYS A 213 2.30 22.60 -18.30
CA LYS A 213 1.89 21.65 -17.26
C LYS A 213 1.67 20.26 -17.84
N THR A 214 1.00 20.18 -18.98
CA THR A 214 0.77 18.91 -19.68
C THR A 214 2.09 18.28 -20.14
N TRP A 215 3.02 19.09 -20.65
CA TRP A 215 4.34 18.62 -21.06
C TRP A 215 5.15 18.12 -19.86
N MET A 216 5.20 18.88 -18.77
CA MET A 216 5.90 18.46 -17.54
C MET A 216 5.33 17.16 -16.98
N ARG A 217 4.01 16.99 -17.02
CA ARG A 217 3.34 15.76 -16.60
C ARG A 217 3.74 14.57 -17.49
N LYS A 218 3.77 14.75 -18.82
CA LYS A 218 4.25 13.71 -19.75
C LYS A 218 5.70 13.31 -19.48
N VAL A 219 6.57 14.29 -19.24
CA VAL A 219 7.98 14.00 -18.91
C VAL A 219 8.12 13.28 -17.57
N SER A 220 7.35 13.69 -16.55
CA SER A 220 7.42 13.02 -15.24
C SER A 220 6.98 11.55 -15.31
N TYR A 221 6.02 11.20 -16.18
CA TYR A 221 5.54 9.82 -16.36
C TYR A 221 6.38 8.97 -17.35
N LEU A 222 7.53 9.46 -17.82
CA LEU A 222 8.49 8.62 -18.56
C LEU A 222 9.12 7.55 -17.67
N LEU A 223 9.22 7.82 -16.37
CA LEU A 223 9.71 6.89 -15.35
C LEU A 223 8.75 6.93 -14.16
N ASP A 224 8.69 5.84 -13.41
CA ASP A 224 7.99 5.77 -12.13
C ASP A 224 8.72 6.56 -11.02
N SER A 225 8.03 6.83 -9.92
CA SER A 225 8.56 7.62 -8.80
C SER A 225 9.87 7.07 -8.24
N ASP A 226 9.98 5.74 -8.13
CA ASP A 226 11.15 5.07 -7.57
C ASP A 226 12.34 5.14 -8.53
N SER A 227 12.12 4.97 -9.83
CA SER A 227 13.15 5.16 -10.87
C SER A 227 13.66 6.59 -10.88
N TRP A 228 12.80 7.61 -10.73
CA TRP A 228 13.23 9.00 -10.56
C TRP A 228 14.06 9.21 -9.30
N ALA A 229 13.72 8.54 -8.17
CA ALA A 229 14.51 8.58 -6.95
C ALA A 229 15.90 7.96 -7.15
N VAL A 230 15.99 6.85 -7.89
CA VAL A 230 17.29 6.26 -8.26
C VAL A 230 18.10 7.20 -9.16
N CYS A 231 17.48 7.83 -10.17
CA CYS A 231 18.14 8.85 -11.01
C CYS A 231 18.68 10.01 -10.15
N PHE A 232 17.91 10.48 -9.17
CA PHE A 232 18.38 11.49 -8.21
C PHE A 232 19.65 11.04 -7.49
N LEU A 233 19.69 9.82 -6.93
CA LEU A 233 20.86 9.30 -6.22
C LEU A 233 22.09 9.21 -7.12
N VAL A 234 21.91 8.77 -8.37
CA VAL A 234 23.00 8.68 -9.37
C VAL A 234 23.54 10.07 -9.71
N PHE A 235 22.67 11.01 -10.06
CA PHE A 235 23.09 12.37 -10.41
C PHE A 235 23.68 13.12 -9.21
N PHE A 236 23.15 12.90 -8.02
CA PHE A 236 23.71 13.48 -6.81
C PHE A 236 25.11 12.93 -6.50
N GLY A 237 25.31 11.62 -6.62
CA GLY A 237 26.62 10.98 -6.47
C GLY A 237 27.64 11.52 -7.51
N LEU A 238 27.22 11.67 -8.77
CA LEU A 238 28.04 12.29 -9.82
C LEU A 238 28.37 13.77 -9.48
N THR A 239 27.43 14.52 -8.95
CA THR A 239 27.67 15.90 -8.52
C THR A 239 28.76 15.95 -7.46
N LEU A 240 28.71 15.09 -6.44
CA LEU A 240 29.76 15.02 -5.42
C LEU A 240 31.12 14.66 -6.01
N ALA A 241 31.16 13.67 -6.92
CA ALA A 241 32.41 13.28 -7.59
C ALA A 241 32.99 14.43 -8.43
N MET A 242 32.15 15.20 -9.13
CA MET A 242 32.56 16.35 -9.93
C MET A 242 33.00 17.55 -9.07
N ILE A 243 32.41 17.74 -7.92
CA ILE A 243 32.88 18.73 -6.90
C ILE A 243 34.28 18.33 -6.41
N LEU A 244 34.49 17.05 -6.10
CA LEU A 244 35.83 16.56 -5.70
C LEU A 244 36.84 16.76 -6.84
N LEU A 245 36.48 16.48 -8.08
CA LEU A 245 37.33 16.75 -9.25
C LEU A 245 37.66 18.25 -9.33
N PHE A 246 36.68 19.12 -9.18
CA PHE A 246 36.89 20.59 -9.16
C PHE A 246 37.88 21.02 -8.08
N LEU A 247 37.78 20.45 -6.89
CA LEU A 247 38.64 20.81 -5.74
C LEU A 247 40.07 20.24 -5.88
N LEU A 248 40.21 19.03 -6.39
CA LEU A 248 41.47 18.29 -6.41
C LEU A 248 42.25 18.48 -7.72
N ALA A 249 41.60 18.88 -8.83
CA ALA A 249 42.27 19.05 -10.11
C ALA A 249 43.34 20.12 -10.06
N SER A 250 44.54 19.79 -10.50
CA SER A 250 45.66 20.74 -10.62
C SER A 250 45.56 21.60 -11.91
N SER A 251 44.89 21.10 -12.95
CA SER A 251 44.72 21.75 -14.24
C SER A 251 43.51 22.67 -14.27
N LEU A 252 43.61 23.81 -14.94
CA LEU A 252 42.50 24.75 -15.15
C LEU A 252 41.36 24.12 -15.95
N ALA A 253 41.69 23.26 -16.93
CA ALA A 253 40.72 22.52 -17.73
C ALA A 253 39.90 21.54 -16.87
N GLY A 254 40.53 20.76 -15.97
CA GLY A 254 39.90 19.88 -15.03
C GLY A 254 38.96 20.58 -14.07
N ARG A 255 39.37 21.76 -13.52
CA ARG A 255 38.50 22.57 -12.66
C ARG A 255 37.27 23.09 -13.40
N ARG A 256 37.42 23.60 -14.63
CA ARG A 256 36.28 24.05 -15.45
C ARG A 256 35.32 22.89 -15.76
N ALA A 257 35.86 21.75 -16.19
CA ALA A 257 35.06 20.56 -16.45
C ALA A 257 34.30 20.13 -15.19
N GLY A 258 34.98 19.98 -14.05
CA GLY A 258 34.36 19.63 -12.77
C GLY A 258 33.23 20.57 -12.36
N PHE A 259 33.44 21.88 -12.49
CA PHE A 259 32.43 22.88 -12.14
C PHE A 259 31.16 22.80 -13.01
N PHE A 260 31.32 22.84 -14.35
CA PHE A 260 30.16 22.82 -15.24
C PHE A 260 29.43 21.50 -15.21
N THR A 261 30.14 20.37 -15.11
CA THR A 261 29.50 19.06 -15.00
C THR A 261 28.79 18.91 -13.66
N ALA A 262 29.40 19.37 -12.54
CA ALA A 262 28.73 19.38 -11.23
C ALA A 262 27.45 20.22 -11.25
N LEU A 263 27.46 21.39 -11.87
CA LEU A 263 26.27 22.22 -12.00
C LEU A 263 25.16 21.54 -12.79
N THR A 264 25.54 20.94 -13.94
CA THR A 264 24.58 20.22 -14.80
C THR A 264 23.97 19.01 -14.07
N THR A 265 24.80 18.18 -13.43
CA THR A 265 24.33 16.99 -12.71
C THR A 265 23.50 17.38 -11.48
N LEU A 266 23.80 18.50 -10.82
CA LEU A 266 22.99 19.04 -9.73
C LEU A 266 21.59 19.45 -10.20
N LEU A 267 21.49 20.13 -11.36
CA LEU A 267 20.18 20.47 -11.94
C LEU A 267 19.37 19.24 -12.32
N LEU A 268 20.02 18.22 -12.87
CA LEU A 268 19.36 16.95 -13.18
C LEU A 268 18.92 16.21 -11.89
N ALA A 269 19.73 16.24 -10.84
CA ALA A 269 19.36 15.66 -9.55
C ALA A 269 18.13 16.35 -8.95
N VAL A 270 18.12 17.71 -8.91
CA VAL A 270 16.97 18.47 -8.40
C VAL A 270 15.71 18.19 -9.24
N GLY A 271 15.83 18.13 -10.57
CA GLY A 271 14.72 17.79 -11.47
C GLY A 271 14.17 16.39 -11.20
N SER A 272 15.05 15.38 -11.09
CA SER A 272 14.65 13.99 -10.79
C SER A 272 13.95 13.87 -9.43
N LEU A 273 14.48 14.53 -8.40
CA LEU A 273 13.84 14.56 -7.08
C LEU A 273 12.45 15.22 -7.13
N SER A 274 12.34 16.32 -7.87
CA SER A 274 11.07 17.04 -8.03
C SER A 274 10.01 16.17 -8.69
N PHE A 275 10.35 15.40 -9.72
CA PHE A 275 9.44 14.48 -10.39
C PHE A 275 9.03 13.31 -9.49
N SER A 276 9.98 12.70 -8.77
CA SER A 276 9.69 11.65 -7.79
C SER A 276 8.70 12.13 -6.71
N LEU A 277 8.99 13.26 -6.07
CA LEU A 277 8.13 13.83 -5.04
C LEU A 277 6.76 14.25 -5.58
N TRP A 278 6.69 14.77 -6.80
CA TRP A 278 5.42 15.17 -7.40
C TRP A 278 4.54 13.97 -7.68
N GLN A 279 5.06 12.90 -8.29
CA GLN A 279 4.30 11.67 -8.52
C GLN A 279 3.83 11.05 -7.21
N LYS A 280 4.72 10.95 -6.22
CA LYS A 280 4.36 10.42 -4.89
C LYS A 280 3.26 11.25 -4.23
N ASN A 281 3.34 12.57 -4.30
CA ASN A 281 2.32 13.45 -3.76
C ASN A 281 0.98 13.29 -4.50
N GLU A 282 1.00 13.14 -5.83
CA GLU A 282 -0.21 12.91 -6.62
C GLU A 282 -0.85 11.55 -6.27
N TYR A 283 -0.03 10.51 -6.12
CA TYR A 283 -0.49 9.19 -5.67
C TYR A 283 -1.14 9.23 -4.28
N LEU A 284 -0.58 9.99 -3.34
CA LEU A 284 -1.11 10.10 -1.98
C LEU A 284 -2.38 10.95 -1.87
N LYS A 285 -2.70 11.78 -2.86
CA LYS A 285 -3.96 12.53 -2.88
C LYS A 285 -5.15 11.59 -2.99
N SER A 286 -6.14 11.79 -2.14
CA SER A 286 -7.39 11.01 -2.10
C SER A 286 -8.60 11.92 -2.31
N ASP A 287 -8.47 12.89 -3.22
CA ASP A 287 -9.47 13.91 -3.48
C ASP A 287 -10.41 13.58 -4.66
N SER A 288 -10.24 12.44 -5.31
CA SER A 288 -11.10 12.01 -6.42
C SER A 288 -12.13 10.99 -5.98
N ALA A 289 -13.37 11.12 -6.46
CA ALA A 289 -14.45 10.19 -6.21
C ALA A 289 -15.25 9.93 -7.50
N ILE A 290 -15.97 8.81 -7.53
CA ILE A 290 -16.89 8.44 -8.62
C ILE A 290 -18.30 8.42 -8.09
N VAL A 291 -19.23 9.02 -8.82
CA VAL A 291 -20.65 8.98 -8.50
C VAL A 291 -21.18 7.55 -8.72
N MET A 292 -21.68 6.92 -7.65
CA MET A 292 -22.16 5.53 -7.65
C MET A 292 -23.67 5.43 -7.85
N ARG A 293 -24.42 6.47 -7.52
CA ARG A 293 -25.88 6.46 -7.64
C ARG A 293 -26.29 6.74 -9.08
N PRO A 294 -27.34 6.09 -9.59
CA PRO A 294 -27.83 6.34 -10.95
C PRO A 294 -28.09 7.82 -11.23
N VAL A 295 -28.59 8.54 -10.21
CA VAL A 295 -28.87 9.98 -10.27
C VAL A 295 -28.53 10.62 -8.93
N SER A 296 -27.78 11.71 -8.96
CA SER A 296 -27.40 12.50 -7.78
C SER A 296 -27.61 13.98 -8.05
N SER A 297 -28.48 14.64 -7.28
CA SER A 297 -28.66 16.10 -7.33
C SER A 297 -27.49 16.79 -6.65
N VAL A 298 -26.86 17.72 -7.35
CA VAL A 298 -25.83 18.61 -6.83
C VAL A 298 -26.48 19.87 -6.30
N LYS A 299 -26.21 20.18 -5.03
CA LYS A 299 -26.90 21.28 -4.31
C LYS A 299 -25.97 22.46 -4.05
N SER A 300 -26.58 23.63 -3.83
CA SER A 300 -25.86 24.87 -3.54
C SER A 300 -25.26 24.93 -2.13
N SER A 301 -25.76 24.10 -1.19
CA SER A 301 -25.29 24.01 0.19
C SER A 301 -25.54 22.60 0.76
N PRO A 302 -24.87 22.19 1.84
CA PRO A 302 -25.01 20.86 2.43
C PRO A 302 -26.33 20.71 3.21
N SER A 303 -27.46 20.77 2.51
CA SER A 303 -28.82 20.68 3.11
C SER A 303 -29.79 20.07 2.10
N TYR A 304 -30.72 19.23 2.59
CA TYR A 304 -31.79 18.68 1.76
C TYR A 304 -32.94 19.66 1.54
N GLU A 305 -33.26 20.47 2.54
CA GLU A 305 -34.48 21.31 2.54
C GLU A 305 -34.23 22.76 2.08
N ALA A 306 -33.11 23.36 2.49
CA ALA A 306 -32.82 24.76 2.25
C ALA A 306 -31.99 25.03 0.97
N ALA A 307 -31.38 23.99 0.37
CA ALA A 307 -30.48 24.14 -0.77
C ALA A 307 -31.23 24.03 -2.11
N LYS A 308 -30.82 24.86 -3.07
CA LYS A 308 -31.30 24.75 -4.47
C LYS A 308 -30.48 23.66 -5.17
N ASP A 309 -31.18 22.88 -6.02
CA ASP A 309 -30.51 22.00 -6.97
C ASP A 309 -29.84 22.84 -8.06
N LEU A 310 -28.54 22.62 -8.25
CA LEU A 310 -27.75 23.33 -9.27
C LEU A 310 -27.77 22.58 -10.60
N PHE A 311 -27.50 21.30 -10.56
CA PHE A 311 -27.51 20.35 -11.67
C PHE A 311 -27.59 18.92 -11.15
N VAL A 312 -27.63 17.97 -12.06
CA VAL A 312 -27.72 16.55 -11.75
C VAL A 312 -26.49 15.86 -12.30
N LEU A 313 -25.99 14.86 -11.59
CA LEU A 313 -24.94 13.95 -12.03
C LEU A 313 -25.45 12.53 -12.06
N HIS A 314 -24.89 11.75 -12.99
CA HIS A 314 -25.22 10.35 -13.15
C HIS A 314 -24.04 9.46 -12.72
N GLU A 315 -24.32 8.17 -12.55
CA GLU A 315 -23.31 7.19 -12.19
C GLU A 315 -22.12 7.17 -13.17
N GLY A 316 -20.93 6.88 -12.64
CA GLY A 316 -19.70 6.86 -13.42
C GLY A 316 -18.99 8.21 -13.52
N THR A 317 -19.67 9.32 -13.18
CA THR A 317 -19.07 10.65 -13.27
C THR A 317 -17.98 10.83 -12.23
N LYS A 318 -16.78 11.22 -12.68
CA LYS A 318 -15.64 11.55 -11.81
C LYS A 318 -15.78 12.96 -11.27
N VAL A 319 -15.59 13.12 -9.97
CA VAL A 319 -15.60 14.40 -9.26
C VAL A 319 -14.35 14.54 -8.39
N LYS A 320 -13.95 15.78 -8.15
CA LYS A 320 -12.89 16.10 -7.18
C LYS A 320 -13.54 16.62 -5.90
N VAL A 321 -13.30 15.96 -4.78
CA VAL A 321 -13.79 16.39 -3.47
C VAL A 321 -12.87 17.51 -2.96
N ILE A 322 -13.47 18.69 -2.73
CA ILE A 322 -12.74 19.88 -2.25
C ILE A 322 -12.87 19.99 -0.73
N ASP A 323 -14.08 19.69 -0.20
CA ASP A 323 -14.43 19.85 1.21
C ASP A 323 -15.50 18.85 1.60
N SER A 324 -15.63 18.54 2.91
CA SER A 324 -16.61 17.59 3.42
C SER A 324 -17.23 18.12 4.72
N VAL A 325 -18.56 18.12 4.79
CA VAL A 325 -19.32 18.54 5.98
C VAL A 325 -20.37 17.49 6.32
N GLY A 326 -20.16 16.72 7.38
CA GLY A 326 -21.04 15.62 7.77
C GLY A 326 -21.17 14.58 6.66
N SER A 327 -22.36 14.34 6.15
CA SER A 327 -22.65 13.42 5.03
C SER A 327 -22.68 14.12 3.66
N TRP A 328 -22.04 15.27 3.50
CA TRP A 328 -22.00 16.03 2.26
C TRP A 328 -20.57 16.29 1.83
N ASN A 329 -20.32 16.11 0.54
CA ASN A 329 -19.04 16.42 -0.10
C ASN A 329 -19.22 17.58 -1.08
N ASN A 330 -18.45 18.66 -0.88
CA ASN A 330 -18.33 19.70 -1.90
C ASN A 330 -17.42 19.19 -3.01
N SER A 331 -17.97 19.06 -4.19
CA SER A 331 -17.31 18.40 -5.31
C SER A 331 -17.17 19.35 -6.48
N GLU A 332 -16.02 19.29 -7.16
CA GLU A 332 -15.71 20.03 -8.38
C GLU A 332 -15.64 19.07 -9.57
N LEU A 333 -16.27 19.46 -10.66
CA LEU A 333 -16.22 18.78 -11.93
C LEU A 333 -15.00 19.20 -12.76
N ALA A 334 -14.67 18.43 -13.79
CA ALA A 334 -13.55 18.74 -14.69
C ALA A 334 -13.74 20.07 -15.47
N ASP A 335 -14.97 20.55 -15.61
CA ASP A 335 -15.30 21.85 -16.22
C ASP A 335 -15.31 23.03 -15.24
N GLY A 336 -14.98 22.79 -13.95
CA GLY A 336 -14.92 23.79 -12.90
C GLY A 336 -16.25 24.07 -12.18
N ARG A 337 -17.37 23.45 -12.55
CA ARG A 337 -18.62 23.55 -11.77
C ARG A 337 -18.44 22.89 -10.41
N GLN A 338 -19.02 23.51 -9.38
CA GLN A 338 -18.92 23.03 -8.00
C GLN A 338 -20.30 22.90 -7.36
N GLY A 339 -20.40 22.04 -6.36
CA GLY A 339 -21.56 21.92 -5.51
C GLY A 339 -21.50 20.73 -4.56
N TRP A 340 -22.51 20.64 -3.72
CA TRP A 340 -22.60 19.66 -2.64
C TRP A 340 -23.37 18.41 -3.07
N ILE A 341 -22.74 17.25 -2.88
CA ILE A 341 -23.30 15.94 -3.17
C ILE A 341 -23.38 15.15 -1.85
N PRO A 342 -24.49 14.46 -1.55
CA PRO A 342 -24.55 13.57 -0.39
C PRO A 342 -23.63 12.35 -0.58
N SER A 343 -22.94 11.95 0.47
CA SER A 343 -22.01 10.81 0.51
C SER A 343 -22.71 9.48 0.25
#